data_eaf0f3c83f9bd0cc5374dd18a8b59887
#
_entry.id   eaf0f3c83f9bd0cc5374dd18a8b59887
#
_cell.length_a   1.000
_cell.length_b   1.000
_cell.length_c   1.000
_cell.angle_alpha   90.00
_cell.angle_beta   90.00
_cell.angle_gamma   90.00
#
_symmetry.space_group_name_H-M   'P 1'
#
loop_
_entity.id
_entity.type
_entity.pdbx_description
1 polymer ?
#
loop_
_entity_poly.entity_id
_entity_poly.type
_entity_poly.pdbx_seq_one_letter_code
_entity_poly.pdbx_strand_id
1 'polypeptide(L)'
;MSSANVPIVQAIKIIRDQTNNPRMQKIIAEVGNEVDGGAKLSQAMARYPKVFSDFFISMVRSGETSGKLDEVLNYLADQQESDYDMQQKIHGAMIYPAFIIFGLIAVGFLMSIFVLPKLTDILTQAGTDLPFATKALVGISDFMSSYW
;
A
#
# COMPACT_ATOMS: atom_id res chain seq x y z
N MET A 1 -35.31 -10.82 -22.12
CA MET A 1 -34.13 -10.90 -21.22
C MET A 1 -32.89 -10.16 -21.74
N SER A 2 -33.01 -9.23 -22.70
CA SER A 2 -31.86 -8.56 -23.33
C SER A 2 -31.59 -7.10 -22.87
N SER A 3 -32.43 -6.55 -22.02
CA SER A 3 -32.33 -5.11 -21.69
C SER A 3 -31.31 -4.76 -20.61
N ALA A 4 -30.89 -5.73 -19.79
CA ALA A 4 -29.96 -5.48 -18.69
C ALA A 4 -28.47 -5.57 -19.11
N ASN A 5 -28.15 -6.30 -20.19
CA ASN A 5 -26.76 -6.46 -20.63
C ASN A 5 -26.22 -5.23 -21.39
N VAL A 6 -27.07 -4.51 -22.09
CA VAL A 6 -26.66 -3.35 -22.90
C VAL A 6 -26.08 -2.21 -22.04
N PRO A 7 -26.68 -1.83 -20.92
CA PRO A 7 -26.11 -0.82 -20.03
C PRO A 7 -24.77 -1.24 -19.44
N ILE A 8 -24.60 -2.51 -19.07
CA ILE A 8 -23.35 -3.02 -18.46
C ILE A 8 -22.21 -2.99 -19.46
N VAL A 9 -22.42 -3.48 -20.68
CA VAL A 9 -21.42 -3.46 -21.75
C VAL A 9 -20.98 -2.02 -22.08
N GLN A 10 -21.93 -1.09 -22.12
CA GLN A 10 -21.63 0.33 -22.34
C GLN A 10 -20.79 0.91 -21.20
N ALA A 11 -21.13 0.62 -19.94
CA ALA A 11 -20.38 1.04 -18.78
C ALA A 11 -18.93 0.50 -18.82
N ILE A 12 -18.75 -0.78 -19.15
CA ILE A 12 -17.41 -1.38 -19.30
C ILE A 12 -16.61 -0.70 -20.41
N LYS A 13 -17.23 -0.34 -21.54
CA LYS A 13 -16.55 0.40 -22.61
C LYS A 13 -16.09 1.79 -22.15
N ILE A 14 -16.93 2.51 -21.40
CA ILE A 14 -16.58 3.81 -20.85
C ILE A 14 -15.39 3.69 -19.87
N ILE A 15 -15.44 2.71 -18.95
CA ILE A 15 -14.35 2.46 -17.99
C ILE A 15 -13.04 2.13 -18.72
N ARG A 16 -13.11 1.31 -19.77
CA ARG A 16 -11.97 1.01 -20.62
C ARG A 16 -11.33 2.29 -21.19
N ASP A 17 -12.16 3.16 -21.74
CA ASP A 17 -11.69 4.38 -22.41
C ASP A 17 -11.15 5.43 -21.44
N GLN A 18 -11.60 5.41 -20.19
CA GLN A 18 -11.10 6.26 -19.09
C GLN A 18 -9.85 5.71 -18.41
N THR A 19 -9.51 4.45 -18.66
CA THR A 19 -8.38 3.78 -17.98
C THR A 19 -7.06 4.13 -18.67
N ASN A 20 -6.11 4.73 -17.93
CA ASN A 20 -4.80 5.13 -18.44
C ASN A 20 -3.78 3.97 -18.49
N ASN A 21 -4.02 2.87 -17.77
CA ASN A 21 -3.12 1.73 -17.72
C ASN A 21 -3.40 0.76 -18.88
N PRO A 22 -2.48 0.57 -19.83
CA PRO A 22 -2.72 -0.25 -21.02
C PRO A 22 -3.00 -1.74 -20.72
N ARG A 23 -2.44 -2.26 -19.61
CA ARG A 23 -2.72 -3.64 -19.18
C ARG A 23 -4.15 -3.77 -18.64
N MET A 24 -4.57 -2.81 -17.82
CA MET A 24 -5.94 -2.79 -17.30
C MET A 24 -6.95 -2.57 -18.39
N GLN A 25 -6.67 -1.66 -19.32
CA GLN A 25 -7.51 -1.38 -20.49
C GLN A 25 -7.77 -2.66 -21.32
N LYS A 26 -6.73 -3.47 -21.54
CA LYS A 26 -6.85 -4.75 -22.22
C LYS A 26 -7.74 -5.74 -21.48
N ILE A 27 -7.54 -5.87 -20.17
CA ILE A 27 -8.36 -6.77 -19.31
C ILE A 27 -9.82 -6.34 -19.32
N ILE A 28 -10.10 -5.04 -19.17
CA ILE A 28 -11.47 -4.50 -19.20
C ILE A 28 -12.10 -4.74 -20.58
N ALA A 29 -11.34 -4.60 -21.67
CA ALA A 29 -11.83 -4.89 -23.02
C ALA A 29 -12.18 -6.37 -23.19
N GLU A 30 -11.34 -7.28 -22.69
CA GLU A 30 -11.60 -8.72 -22.77
C GLU A 30 -12.83 -9.12 -21.92
N VAL A 31 -12.96 -8.60 -20.71
CA VAL A 31 -14.16 -8.78 -19.87
C VAL A 31 -15.41 -8.25 -20.60
N GLY A 32 -15.31 -7.05 -21.20
CA GLY A 32 -16.43 -6.47 -21.93
C GLY A 32 -16.86 -7.31 -23.14
N ASN A 33 -15.92 -7.85 -23.89
CA ASN A 33 -16.20 -8.71 -25.05
C ASN A 33 -16.89 -10.03 -24.63
N GLU A 34 -16.49 -10.62 -23.50
CA GLU A 34 -17.13 -11.83 -23.00
C GLU A 34 -18.56 -11.57 -22.53
N VAL A 35 -18.79 -10.46 -21.83
CA VAL A 35 -20.13 -10.07 -21.39
C VAL A 35 -21.01 -9.73 -22.60
N ASP A 36 -20.49 -9.08 -23.63
CA ASP A 36 -21.18 -8.79 -24.88
C ASP A 36 -21.54 -10.10 -25.62
N GLY A 37 -20.68 -11.13 -25.52
CA GLY A 37 -20.92 -12.48 -26.01
C GLY A 37 -21.93 -13.29 -25.14
N GLY A 38 -22.50 -12.72 -24.08
CA GLY A 38 -23.51 -13.34 -23.24
C GLY A 38 -22.96 -14.07 -22.00
N ALA A 39 -21.67 -13.99 -21.72
CA ALA A 39 -21.10 -14.53 -20.47
C ALA A 39 -21.56 -13.67 -19.27
N LYS A 40 -21.63 -14.31 -18.09
CA LYS A 40 -21.86 -13.56 -16.84
C LYS A 40 -20.63 -12.72 -16.50
N LEU A 41 -20.85 -11.51 -16.00
CA LEU A 41 -19.77 -10.60 -15.59
C LEU A 41 -18.83 -11.24 -14.56
N SER A 42 -19.41 -11.94 -13.55
CA SER A 42 -18.64 -12.68 -12.55
C SER A 42 -17.73 -13.78 -13.15
N GLN A 43 -18.17 -14.43 -14.24
CA GLN A 43 -17.38 -15.45 -14.93
C GLN A 43 -16.24 -14.83 -15.74
N ALA A 44 -16.51 -13.74 -16.44
CA ALA A 44 -15.51 -13.01 -17.18
C ALA A 44 -14.41 -12.44 -16.25
N MET A 45 -14.79 -11.87 -15.12
CA MET A 45 -13.87 -11.36 -14.10
C MET A 45 -13.03 -12.46 -13.44
N ALA A 46 -13.59 -13.65 -13.23
CA ALA A 46 -12.89 -14.78 -12.58
C ALA A 46 -11.65 -15.26 -13.36
N ARG A 47 -11.52 -14.91 -14.63
CA ARG A 47 -10.31 -15.19 -15.43
C ARG A 47 -9.10 -14.35 -15.03
N TYR A 48 -9.31 -13.28 -14.29
CA TYR A 48 -8.28 -12.33 -13.88
C TYR A 48 -8.15 -12.22 -12.35
N PRO A 49 -7.79 -13.31 -11.64
CA PRO A 49 -7.75 -13.34 -10.17
C PRO A 49 -6.67 -12.44 -9.56
N LYS A 50 -5.70 -12.00 -10.36
CA LYS A 50 -4.69 -10.99 -9.95
C LYS A 50 -5.22 -9.56 -9.95
N VAL A 51 -6.37 -9.32 -10.58
CA VAL A 51 -7.00 -8.00 -10.71
C VAL A 51 -8.26 -7.92 -9.87
N PHE A 52 -9.09 -8.95 -9.92
CA PHE A 52 -10.34 -9.02 -9.20
C PHE A 52 -10.22 -10.03 -8.06
N SER A 53 -10.42 -9.60 -6.82
CA SER A 53 -10.38 -10.50 -5.67
C SER A 53 -11.55 -11.48 -5.69
N ASP A 54 -11.38 -12.64 -5.04
CA ASP A 54 -12.44 -13.65 -4.91
C ASP A 54 -13.68 -13.08 -4.20
N PHE A 55 -13.48 -12.16 -3.26
CA PHE A 55 -14.57 -11.44 -2.60
C PHE A 55 -15.37 -10.62 -3.61
N PHE A 56 -14.70 -9.82 -4.44
CA PHE A 56 -15.32 -8.99 -5.47
C PHE A 56 -16.14 -9.84 -6.45
N ILE A 57 -15.53 -10.93 -6.96
CA ILE A 57 -16.18 -11.86 -7.89
C ILE A 57 -17.41 -12.52 -7.27
N SER A 58 -17.33 -12.91 -6.00
CA SER A 58 -18.43 -13.54 -5.28
C SER A 58 -19.60 -12.59 -5.05
N MET A 59 -19.32 -11.32 -4.73
CA MET A 59 -20.32 -10.28 -4.59
C MET A 59 -21.05 -9.99 -5.91
N VAL A 60 -20.29 -9.84 -7.00
CA VAL A 60 -20.87 -9.65 -8.35
C VAL A 60 -21.74 -10.84 -8.74
N ARG A 61 -21.30 -12.06 -8.47
CA ARG A 61 -22.07 -13.30 -8.72
C ARG A 61 -23.38 -13.32 -7.93
N SER A 62 -23.35 -12.88 -6.69
CA SER A 62 -24.55 -12.76 -5.85
C SER A 62 -25.52 -11.74 -6.44
N GLY A 63 -25.02 -10.56 -6.85
CA GLY A 63 -25.81 -9.52 -7.51
C GLY A 63 -26.44 -9.98 -8.82
N GLU A 64 -25.68 -10.71 -9.65
CA GLU A 64 -26.19 -11.29 -10.90
C GLU A 64 -27.31 -12.31 -10.65
N THR A 65 -27.16 -13.15 -9.61
CA THR A 65 -28.15 -14.19 -9.29
C THR A 65 -29.43 -13.61 -8.70
N SER A 66 -29.31 -12.56 -7.89
CA SER A 66 -30.43 -11.88 -7.25
C SER A 66 -31.10 -10.82 -8.14
N GLY A 67 -30.49 -10.46 -9.28
CA GLY A 67 -30.94 -9.36 -10.14
C GLY A 67 -30.68 -7.97 -9.56
N LYS A 68 -29.78 -7.86 -8.56
CA LYS A 68 -29.45 -6.64 -7.84
C LYS A 68 -27.99 -6.21 -8.08
N LEU A 69 -27.53 -6.36 -9.32
CA LEU A 69 -26.15 -6.07 -9.67
C LEU A 69 -25.78 -4.60 -9.40
N ASP A 70 -26.71 -3.68 -9.65
CA ASP A 70 -26.49 -2.26 -9.42
C ASP A 70 -26.26 -1.94 -7.94
N GLU A 71 -27.05 -2.55 -7.04
CA GLU A 71 -26.87 -2.39 -5.59
C GLU A 71 -25.50 -2.91 -5.13
N VAL A 72 -25.11 -4.07 -5.64
CA VAL A 72 -23.82 -4.69 -5.30
C VAL A 72 -22.65 -3.89 -5.84
N LEU A 73 -22.73 -3.39 -7.07
CA LEU A 73 -21.66 -2.58 -7.66
C LEU A 73 -21.48 -1.25 -6.93
N ASN A 74 -22.58 -0.59 -6.54
CA ASN A 74 -22.52 0.62 -5.72
C ASN A 74 -21.88 0.33 -4.36
N TYR A 75 -22.29 -0.75 -3.67
CA TYR A 75 -21.70 -1.15 -2.41
C TYR A 75 -20.18 -1.39 -2.53
N LEU A 76 -19.74 -2.08 -3.59
CA LEU A 76 -18.33 -2.33 -3.84
C LEU A 76 -17.55 -1.06 -4.16
N ALA A 77 -18.18 -0.10 -4.86
CA ALA A 77 -17.58 1.21 -5.13
C ALA A 77 -17.39 2.01 -3.83
N ASP A 78 -18.40 2.10 -2.98
CA ASP A 78 -18.35 2.79 -1.68
C ASP A 78 -17.28 2.15 -0.76
N GLN A 79 -17.19 0.81 -0.77
CA GLN A 79 -16.18 0.09 0.00
C GLN A 79 -14.77 0.41 -0.49
N GLN A 80 -14.54 0.42 -1.80
CA GLN A 80 -13.24 0.74 -2.39
C GLN A 80 -12.83 2.20 -2.13
N GLU A 81 -13.77 3.13 -2.20
CA GLU A 81 -13.54 4.54 -1.88
C GLU A 81 -13.16 4.71 -0.40
N SER A 82 -13.88 4.04 0.51
CA SER A 82 -13.57 4.04 1.94
C SER A 82 -12.18 3.46 2.25
N ASP A 83 -11.81 2.37 1.59
CA ASP A 83 -10.48 1.74 1.73
C ASP A 83 -9.37 2.67 1.22
N TYR A 84 -9.60 3.34 0.11
CA TYR A 84 -8.67 4.32 -0.45
C TYR A 84 -8.48 5.54 0.47
N ASP A 85 -9.58 6.09 0.98
CA ASP A 85 -9.57 7.20 1.94
C ASP A 85 -8.83 6.83 3.23
N MET A 86 -9.05 5.60 3.73
CA MET A 86 -8.35 5.10 4.90
C MET A 86 -6.85 4.99 4.66
N GLN A 87 -6.43 4.44 3.52
CA GLN A 87 -5.02 4.35 3.16
C GLN A 87 -4.36 5.73 3.04
N GLN A 88 -5.03 6.71 2.45
CA GLN A 88 -4.52 8.09 2.39
C GLN A 88 -4.35 8.70 3.78
N LYS A 89 -5.33 8.52 4.67
CA LYS A 89 -5.26 9.01 6.06
C LYS A 89 -4.11 8.36 6.83
N ILE A 90 -3.90 7.04 6.66
CA ILE A 90 -2.79 6.32 7.29
C ILE A 90 -1.44 6.83 6.75
N HIS A 91 -1.28 7.00 5.44
CA HIS A 91 -0.05 7.56 4.86
C HIS A 91 0.24 8.97 5.38
N GLY A 92 -0.76 9.83 5.44
CA GLY A 92 -0.62 11.18 6.00
C GLY A 92 -0.23 11.17 7.47
N ALA A 93 -0.84 10.28 8.27
CA ALA A 93 -0.55 10.17 9.69
C ALA A 93 0.86 9.61 9.97
N MET A 94 1.42 8.77 9.09
CA MET A 94 2.74 8.18 9.27
C MET A 94 3.91 9.14 9.00
N ILE A 95 3.68 10.28 8.37
CA ILE A 95 4.73 11.28 8.09
C ILE A 95 5.28 11.84 9.41
N TYR A 96 4.42 12.14 10.38
CA TYR A 96 4.83 12.70 11.67
C TYR A 96 5.71 11.75 12.50
N PRO A 97 5.33 10.48 12.73
CA PRO A 97 6.21 9.51 13.39
C PRO A 97 7.53 9.29 12.67
N ALA A 98 7.51 9.22 11.33
CA ALA A 98 8.72 9.06 10.54
C ALA A 98 9.69 10.24 10.74
N PHE A 99 9.19 11.47 10.78
CA PHE A 99 10.00 12.66 11.04
C PHE A 99 10.61 12.66 12.45
N ILE A 100 9.85 12.22 13.47
CA ILE A 100 10.36 12.11 14.84
C ILE A 100 11.47 11.06 14.93
N ILE A 101 11.25 9.89 14.35
CA ILE A 101 12.26 8.80 14.35
C ILE A 101 13.53 9.26 13.63
N PHE A 102 13.39 9.92 12.49
CA PHE A 102 14.52 10.47 11.77
C PHE A 102 15.30 11.51 12.61
N GLY A 103 14.59 12.42 13.27
CA GLY A 103 15.20 13.41 14.17
C GLY A 103 15.93 12.77 15.35
N LEU A 104 15.35 11.74 15.95
CA LEU A 104 15.94 10.98 17.05
C LEU A 104 17.24 10.27 16.62
N ILE A 105 17.22 9.64 15.44
CA ILE A 105 18.40 9.00 14.85
C ILE A 105 19.49 10.05 14.56
N ALA A 106 19.12 11.20 13.98
CA ALA A 106 20.07 12.28 13.68
C ALA A 106 20.73 12.84 14.94
N VAL A 107 19.94 13.09 16.00
CA VAL A 107 20.47 13.56 17.30
C VAL A 107 21.37 12.50 17.93
N GLY A 108 20.95 11.23 17.93
CA GLY A 108 21.78 10.13 18.44
C GLY A 108 23.12 10.00 17.70
N PHE A 109 23.09 10.17 16.38
CA PHE A 109 24.29 10.16 15.56
C PHE A 109 25.23 11.32 15.87
N LEU A 110 24.69 12.55 15.99
CA LEU A 110 25.49 13.71 16.39
C LEU A 110 26.09 13.54 17.79
N MET A 111 25.31 13.04 18.75
CA MET A 111 25.80 12.74 20.09
C MET A 111 26.94 11.71 20.06
N SER A 112 26.82 10.67 19.23
CA SER A 112 27.83 9.62 19.09
C SER A 112 29.16 10.18 18.55
N ILE A 113 29.11 11.09 17.58
CA ILE A 113 30.31 11.63 16.95
C ILE A 113 30.96 12.75 17.78
N PHE A 114 30.17 13.62 18.40
CA PHE A 114 30.70 14.82 19.06
C PHE A 114 30.84 14.70 20.58
N VAL A 115 29.93 14.01 21.25
CA VAL A 115 29.86 13.98 22.70
C VAL A 115 30.59 12.75 23.27
N LEU A 116 30.39 11.58 22.67
CA LEU A 116 31.04 10.36 23.17
C LEU A 116 32.57 10.46 23.21
N PRO A 117 33.28 10.93 22.15
CA PRO A 117 34.74 11.04 22.20
C PRO A 117 35.23 11.94 23.34
N LYS A 118 34.58 13.08 23.54
CA LYS A 118 34.94 14.01 24.63
C LYS A 118 34.75 13.41 26.02
N LEU A 119 33.68 12.63 26.22
CA LEU A 119 33.46 11.90 27.47
C LEU A 119 34.48 10.80 27.69
N THR A 120 34.83 10.08 26.64
CA THR A 120 35.86 9.03 26.69
C THR A 120 37.23 9.60 27.07
N ASP A 121 37.62 10.74 26.51
CA ASP A 121 38.89 11.41 26.83
C ASP A 121 38.93 11.86 28.30
N ILE A 122 37.84 12.39 28.85
CA ILE A 122 37.74 12.82 30.25
C ILE A 122 37.81 11.62 31.20
N LEU A 123 37.11 10.53 30.86
CA LEU A 123 37.05 9.32 31.71
C LEU A 123 38.40 8.56 31.71
N THR A 124 39.09 8.51 30.58
CA THR A 124 40.43 7.90 30.49
C THR A 124 41.46 8.70 31.28
N GLN A 125 41.39 10.02 31.30
CA GLN A 125 42.25 10.88 32.13
C GLN A 125 41.94 10.74 33.63
N ALA A 126 40.69 10.39 34.01
CA ALA A 126 40.28 10.17 35.40
C ALA A 126 40.60 8.76 35.91
N GLY A 127 41.18 7.88 35.09
CA GLY A 127 41.62 6.52 35.49
C GLY A 127 40.46 5.57 35.83
N THR A 128 39.23 5.86 35.39
CA THR A 128 38.06 5.02 35.66
C THR A 128 37.73 4.16 34.44
N ASP A 129 37.54 2.84 34.66
CA ASP A 129 37.10 1.93 33.61
C ASP A 129 35.71 2.29 33.09
N LEU A 130 35.57 2.37 31.78
CA LEU A 130 34.29 2.67 31.11
C LEU A 130 33.24 1.59 31.41
N PRO A 131 32.01 1.96 31.78
CA PRO A 131 30.89 1.02 31.89
C PRO A 131 30.68 0.26 30.58
N PHE A 132 30.24 -1.01 30.69
CA PHE A 132 30.03 -1.90 29.53
C PHE A 132 29.15 -1.29 28.43
N ALA A 133 28.11 -0.54 28.83
CA ALA A 133 27.21 0.15 27.90
C ALA A 133 27.91 1.23 27.04
N THR A 134 28.88 1.94 27.65
CA THR A 134 29.68 2.96 26.94
C THR A 134 30.69 2.30 25.99
N LYS A 135 31.28 1.17 26.37
CA LYS A 135 32.15 0.38 25.47
C LYS A 135 31.40 -0.13 24.26
N ALA A 136 30.16 -0.59 24.40
CA ALA A 136 29.33 -1.03 23.30
C ALA A 136 28.96 0.13 22.34
N LEU A 137 28.62 1.28 22.87
CA LEU A 137 28.32 2.49 22.06
C LEU A 137 29.54 3.01 21.30
N VAL A 138 30.70 3.03 21.94
CA VAL A 138 31.96 3.42 21.29
C VAL A 138 32.31 2.42 20.17
N GLY A 139 32.15 1.10 20.41
CA GLY A 139 32.37 0.10 19.37
C GLY A 139 31.45 0.24 18.16
N ILE A 140 30.19 0.60 18.36
CA ILE A 140 29.26 0.91 17.26
C ILE A 140 29.66 2.19 16.53
N SER A 141 30.08 3.22 17.25
CA SER A 141 30.54 4.49 16.69
C SER A 141 31.81 4.31 15.84
N ASP A 142 32.78 3.56 16.34
CA ASP A 142 34.03 3.24 15.63
C ASP A 142 33.78 2.40 14.38
N PHE A 143 32.87 1.44 14.47
CA PHE A 143 32.46 0.64 13.31
C PHE A 143 31.79 1.52 12.23
N MET A 144 30.91 2.44 12.63
CA MET A 144 30.27 3.36 11.69
C MET A 144 31.24 4.39 11.09
N SER A 145 32.23 4.88 11.86
CA SER A 145 33.24 5.84 11.36
C SER A 145 34.29 5.18 10.49
N SER A 146 34.54 3.86 10.67
CA SER A 146 35.54 3.11 9.87
C SER A 146 34.97 2.60 8.54
N TYR A 147 33.67 2.52 8.40
CA TYR A 147 33.00 1.98 7.21
C TYR A 147 32.36 3.06 6.31
N TRP A 148 32.54 4.35 6.65
CA TRP A 148 32.02 5.49 5.87
C TRP A 148 33.10 6.38 5.33
#